data_122d7fb29abf97ee059569d50b3aecda
#
_entry.id   122d7fb29abf97ee059569d50b3aecda
#
_cell.length_a   1.000
_cell.length_b   1.000
_cell.length_c   1.000
_cell.angle_alpha   90.00
_cell.angle_beta   90.00
_cell.angle_gamma   90.00
#
_symmetry.space_group_name_H-M   'P 1'
#
loop_
_entity.id
_entity.type
_entity.pdbx_description
1 polymer ?
#
loop_
_entity_poly.entity_id
_entity_poly.type
_entity_poly.pdbx_seq_one_letter_code
_entity_poly.pdbx_strand_id
1 'polypeptide(L)'
;MRNNIFKLSIAIFFMLHCNFSFSDDLIFDTQTINISNNGDLTIAENGKAIFPKENLEINGKIFEYDNLEKILTVTSADSFVLNDNVRIKSNKILYNRNDFTLLATGNVELVNLEDNSKIFTEELIFNNKLKKIISKKKAKFLDTDNNLLNTEKFTYDLKTGIAKIDTLELFDSQKNKYSLKKSFLNVKTKKLVGKDVFIDLQDLVSENDFRIKSLGIEQENNKTIMNKAVFTPCKENGNCPPWQLAAETITHDKDKKTL
;
A
#
# COMPACT_ATOMS: atom_id res chain seq x y z
N MET A 1 -5.67 -72.45 -18.99
CA MET A 1 -4.94 -71.16 -19.15
C MET A 1 -5.85 -69.93 -18.97
N ARG A 2 -6.49 -69.72 -17.82
CA ARG A 2 -7.50 -68.65 -17.66
C ARG A 2 -7.46 -67.84 -16.35
N ASN A 3 -6.42 -68.05 -15.51
CA ASN A 3 -6.36 -67.41 -14.18
C ASN A 3 -5.23 -66.40 -13.94
N ASN A 4 -4.34 -66.16 -14.90
CA ASN A 4 -3.20 -65.24 -14.69
C ASN A 4 -3.41 -63.83 -15.21
N ILE A 5 -4.42 -63.58 -16.08
CA ILE A 5 -4.70 -62.25 -16.63
C ILE A 5 -5.42 -61.38 -15.60
N PHE A 6 -6.24 -61.99 -14.73
CA PHE A 6 -7.00 -61.22 -13.71
C PHE A 6 -6.16 -60.72 -12.55
N LYS A 7 -5.05 -61.42 -12.21
CA LYS A 7 -4.13 -60.95 -11.15
C LYS A 7 -3.21 -59.82 -11.60
N LEU A 8 -2.90 -59.75 -12.90
CA LEU A 8 -2.07 -58.66 -13.45
C LEU A 8 -2.84 -57.35 -13.55
N SER A 9 -4.15 -57.40 -13.84
CA SER A 9 -5.00 -56.19 -13.90
C SER A 9 -5.21 -55.52 -12.54
N ILE A 10 -5.26 -56.28 -11.45
CA ILE A 10 -5.42 -55.74 -10.09
C ILE A 10 -4.14 -55.07 -9.60
N ALA A 11 -2.97 -55.56 -9.95
CA ALA A 11 -1.69 -54.97 -9.58
C ALA A 11 -1.44 -53.62 -10.30
N ILE A 12 -1.88 -53.49 -11.57
CA ILE A 12 -1.76 -52.24 -12.35
C ILE A 12 -2.73 -51.19 -11.85
N PHE A 13 -3.93 -51.58 -11.37
CA PHE A 13 -4.92 -50.63 -10.83
C PHE A 13 -4.50 -50.02 -9.46
N PHE A 14 -3.67 -50.75 -8.68
CA PHE A 14 -3.19 -50.24 -7.39
C PHE A 14 -1.98 -49.28 -7.52
N MET A 15 -1.25 -49.28 -8.65
CA MET A 15 -0.14 -48.37 -8.88
C MET A 15 -0.56 -46.98 -9.41
N LEU A 16 -1.81 -46.80 -9.84
CA LEU A 16 -2.32 -45.53 -10.41
C LEU A 16 -2.93 -44.60 -9.38
N HIS A 17 -2.89 -44.93 -8.08
CA HIS A 17 -3.41 -44.08 -6.99
C HIS A 17 -2.30 -43.53 -6.09
N CYS A 18 -1.08 -43.36 -6.59
CA CYS A 18 -0.18 -42.39 -6.01
C CYS A 18 -0.73 -41.01 -6.33
N ASN A 19 -1.67 -40.56 -5.48
CA ASN A 19 -1.92 -39.14 -5.38
C ASN A 19 -0.59 -38.50 -4.94
N PHE A 20 0.17 -37.97 -5.90
CA PHE A 20 1.17 -36.95 -5.57
C PHE A 20 0.41 -35.82 -4.97
N SER A 21 0.25 -35.82 -3.67
CA SER A 21 -0.04 -34.65 -2.88
C SER A 21 1.16 -33.73 -3.11
N PHE A 22 1.07 -32.87 -4.11
CA PHE A 22 1.95 -31.72 -4.15
C PHE A 22 1.68 -30.97 -2.85
N SER A 23 2.60 -31.04 -1.93
CA SER A 23 2.60 -30.21 -0.75
C SER A 23 2.61 -28.78 -1.24
N ASP A 24 1.50 -28.10 -1.00
CA ASP A 24 1.29 -26.68 -1.34
C ASP A 24 2.11 -25.74 -0.47
N ASP A 25 3.24 -26.18 -0.02
CA ASP A 25 3.90 -25.64 1.14
C ASP A 25 5.00 -24.65 0.76
N LEU A 26 5.33 -23.83 1.73
CA LEU A 26 6.47 -22.93 1.74
C LEU A 26 7.73 -23.63 1.21
N ILE A 27 8.37 -23.00 0.23
CA ILE A 27 9.63 -23.44 -0.36
C ILE A 27 10.72 -22.46 0.11
N PHE A 28 11.78 -23.03 0.71
CA PHE A 28 13.00 -22.27 1.01
C PHE A 28 14.05 -22.55 -0.07
N ASP A 29 14.51 -21.48 -0.71
CA ASP A 29 15.66 -21.45 -1.60
C ASP A 29 16.73 -20.59 -0.92
N THR A 30 17.52 -21.23 -0.05
CA THR A 30 18.42 -20.57 0.92
C THR A 30 19.74 -21.30 1.02
N GLN A 31 20.79 -20.62 1.51
CA GLN A 31 22.12 -21.21 1.66
C GLN A 31 22.18 -22.29 2.76
N THR A 32 21.46 -22.07 3.85
CA THR A 32 21.40 -23.02 4.98
C THR A 32 19.97 -23.19 5.44
N ILE A 33 19.62 -24.41 5.86
CA ILE A 33 18.36 -24.74 6.51
C ILE A 33 18.62 -25.65 7.70
N ASN A 34 18.12 -25.26 8.87
CA ASN A 34 18.14 -26.04 10.09
C ASN A 34 16.71 -26.28 10.58
N ILE A 35 16.37 -27.54 10.83
CA ILE A 35 15.06 -27.92 11.35
C ILE A 35 15.26 -28.44 12.76
N SER A 36 14.55 -27.88 13.72
CA SER A 36 14.64 -28.20 15.14
C SER A 36 13.26 -28.49 15.74
N ASN A 37 13.24 -28.91 17.00
CA ASN A 37 12.01 -29.20 17.75
C ASN A 37 11.09 -30.20 17.02
N ASN A 38 11.64 -31.34 16.56
CA ASN A 38 10.92 -32.37 15.85
C ASN A 38 10.18 -31.88 14.58
N GLY A 39 10.67 -30.79 13.96
CA GLY A 39 10.05 -30.19 12.78
C GLY A 39 9.21 -28.94 13.05
N ASP A 40 9.04 -28.54 14.30
CA ASP A 40 8.17 -27.40 14.64
C ASP A 40 8.79 -26.05 14.28
N LEU A 41 10.13 -25.94 14.27
CA LEU A 41 10.85 -24.72 13.93
C LEU A 41 11.83 -24.94 12.79
N THR A 42 11.70 -24.13 11.74
CA THR A 42 12.67 -24.08 10.62
C THR A 42 13.39 -22.75 10.66
N ILE A 43 14.72 -22.79 10.68
CA ILE A 43 15.59 -21.61 10.56
C ILE A 43 16.36 -21.75 9.25
N ALA A 44 16.29 -20.73 8.40
CA ALA A 44 17.01 -20.69 7.14
C ALA A 44 17.74 -19.34 6.99
N GLU A 45 18.83 -19.31 6.22
CA GLU A 45 19.63 -18.11 6.09
C GLU A 45 20.00 -17.84 4.63
N ASN A 46 20.02 -16.55 4.29
CA ASN A 46 20.48 -15.99 3.02
C ASN A 46 19.81 -16.64 1.80
N GLY A 47 18.71 -16.09 1.39
CA GLY A 47 17.96 -16.58 0.23
C GLY A 47 16.55 -16.06 0.18
N LYS A 48 15.61 -16.93 -0.18
CA LYS A 48 14.20 -16.58 -0.30
C LYS A 48 13.27 -17.66 0.22
N ALA A 49 12.13 -17.22 0.74
CA ALA A 49 10.97 -18.04 1.03
C ALA A 49 9.89 -17.79 -0.02
N ILE A 50 9.36 -18.83 -0.63
CA ILE A 50 8.38 -18.77 -1.72
C ILE A 50 7.09 -19.41 -1.26
N PHE A 51 5.98 -18.71 -1.47
CA PHE A 51 4.61 -19.15 -1.23
C PHE A 51 3.85 -19.17 -2.56
N PRO A 52 3.90 -20.28 -3.32
CA PRO A 52 3.39 -20.34 -4.69
C PRO A 52 1.90 -20.03 -4.80
N LYS A 53 1.08 -20.54 -3.89
CA LYS A 53 -0.37 -20.30 -3.88
C LYS A 53 -0.74 -18.85 -3.58
N GLU A 54 0.05 -18.21 -2.75
CA GLU A 54 -0.13 -16.82 -2.34
C GLU A 54 0.48 -15.82 -3.33
N ASN A 55 1.25 -16.32 -4.34
CA ASN A 55 2.06 -15.51 -5.26
C ASN A 55 2.95 -14.51 -4.50
N LEU A 56 3.59 -14.98 -3.43
CA LEU A 56 4.43 -14.19 -2.55
C LEU A 56 5.82 -14.79 -2.49
N GLU A 57 6.83 -13.95 -2.70
CA GLU A 57 8.24 -14.26 -2.46
C GLU A 57 8.80 -13.27 -1.44
N ILE A 58 9.60 -13.76 -0.50
CA ILE A 58 10.27 -12.93 0.50
C ILE A 58 11.75 -13.28 0.50
N ASN A 59 12.60 -12.34 0.07
CA ASN A 59 14.05 -12.43 0.20
C ASN A 59 14.47 -11.92 1.58
N GLY A 60 15.50 -12.49 2.17
CA GLY A 60 15.94 -12.05 3.48
C GLY A 60 17.27 -12.66 3.91
N LYS A 61 17.74 -12.23 5.08
CA LYS A 61 18.97 -12.76 5.68
C LYS A 61 18.70 -13.92 6.62
N ILE A 62 17.71 -13.81 7.48
CA ILE A 62 17.35 -14.83 8.46
C ILE A 62 15.86 -15.05 8.37
N PHE A 63 15.48 -16.31 8.28
CA PHE A 63 14.10 -16.81 8.24
C PHE A 63 13.87 -17.70 9.44
N GLU A 64 12.83 -17.44 10.19
CA GLU A 64 12.35 -18.26 11.30
C GLU A 64 10.90 -18.62 11.00
N TYR A 65 10.62 -19.89 10.73
CA TYR A 65 9.28 -20.37 10.43
C TYR A 65 8.80 -21.31 11.52
N ASP A 66 7.75 -20.89 12.22
CA ASP A 66 6.99 -21.70 13.14
C ASP A 66 5.98 -22.54 12.35
N ASN A 67 6.22 -23.87 12.29
CA ASN A 67 5.40 -24.79 11.55
C ASN A 67 4.03 -25.05 12.21
N LEU A 68 3.89 -24.83 13.52
CA LEU A 68 2.63 -25.00 14.24
C LEU A 68 1.73 -23.79 14.05
N GLU A 69 2.27 -22.60 14.32
CA GLU A 69 1.54 -21.33 14.20
C GLU A 69 1.44 -20.82 12.75
N LYS A 70 2.20 -21.43 11.80
CA LYS A 70 2.27 -21.03 10.38
C LYS A 70 2.71 -19.58 10.21
N ILE A 71 3.65 -19.13 11.03
CA ILE A 71 4.19 -17.77 11.03
C ILE A 71 5.64 -17.79 10.54
N LEU A 72 5.94 -17.01 9.51
CA LEU A 72 7.29 -16.75 9.04
C LEU A 72 7.75 -15.37 9.51
N THR A 73 8.89 -15.31 10.18
CA THR A 73 9.62 -14.07 10.49
C THR A 73 10.86 -13.97 9.61
N VAL A 74 11.06 -12.81 8.96
CA VAL A 74 12.22 -12.56 8.10
C VAL A 74 12.89 -11.24 8.49
N THR A 75 14.22 -11.25 8.60
CA THR A 75 15.01 -10.04 8.86
C THR A 75 15.69 -9.53 7.60
N SER A 76 15.85 -8.20 7.48
CA SER A 76 16.36 -7.52 6.26
C SER A 76 15.58 -7.97 5.03
N ALA A 77 14.26 -7.83 5.11
CA ALA A 77 13.31 -8.45 4.20
C ALA A 77 12.99 -7.56 3.00
N ASP A 78 12.82 -8.21 1.86
CA ASP A 78 12.38 -7.61 0.59
C ASP A 78 11.37 -8.56 -0.06
N SER A 79 10.09 -8.26 0.05
CA SER A 79 9.01 -9.13 -0.43
C SER A 79 8.42 -8.65 -1.74
N PHE A 80 8.02 -9.60 -2.58
CA PHE A 80 7.35 -9.36 -3.86
C PHE A 80 5.99 -10.04 -3.85
N VAL A 81 4.93 -9.27 -4.03
CA VAL A 81 3.57 -9.77 -4.26
C VAL A 81 3.33 -9.77 -5.76
N LEU A 82 3.60 -10.90 -6.41
CA LEU A 82 3.75 -11.00 -7.87
C LEU A 82 2.49 -10.58 -8.64
N ASN A 83 1.30 -11.01 -8.18
CA ASN A 83 0.05 -10.69 -8.88
C ASN A 83 -0.41 -9.24 -8.71
N ASP A 84 0.14 -8.51 -7.74
CA ASP A 84 -0.28 -7.14 -7.44
C ASP A 84 0.80 -6.13 -7.85
N ASN A 85 1.91 -6.59 -8.44
CA ASN A 85 3.07 -5.77 -8.82
C ASN A 85 3.57 -4.87 -7.68
N VAL A 86 3.57 -5.41 -6.45
CA VAL A 86 3.96 -4.67 -5.24
C VAL A 86 5.23 -5.27 -4.65
N ARG A 87 6.18 -4.42 -4.34
CA ARG A 87 7.40 -4.75 -3.60
C ARG A 87 7.39 -4.05 -2.25
N ILE A 88 7.69 -4.78 -1.17
CA ILE A 88 7.76 -4.24 0.19
C ILE A 88 9.13 -4.57 0.78
N LYS A 89 9.91 -3.55 1.09
CA LYS A 89 11.18 -3.65 1.83
C LYS A 89 10.99 -3.19 3.27
N SER A 90 11.66 -3.86 4.20
CA SER A 90 11.66 -3.46 5.62
C SER A 90 12.79 -4.12 6.41
N ASN A 91 13.02 -3.66 7.64
CA ASN A 91 13.97 -4.32 8.53
C ASN A 91 13.48 -5.70 8.95
N LYS A 92 12.16 -5.87 9.11
CA LYS A 92 11.55 -7.14 9.51
C LYS A 92 10.19 -7.33 8.85
N ILE A 93 9.93 -8.53 8.38
CA ILE A 93 8.61 -9.00 7.93
C ILE A 93 8.17 -10.16 8.82
N LEU A 94 6.90 -10.13 9.24
CA LEU A 94 6.19 -11.25 9.81
C LEU A 94 5.04 -11.60 8.88
N TYR A 95 5.01 -12.83 8.37
CA TYR A 95 3.95 -13.32 7.51
C TYR A 95 3.17 -14.45 8.19
N ASN A 96 1.89 -14.18 8.47
CA ASN A 96 0.97 -15.17 9.02
C ASN A 96 0.15 -15.79 7.89
N ARG A 97 0.34 -17.10 7.67
CA ARG A 97 -0.35 -17.84 6.60
C ARG A 97 -1.81 -18.14 6.94
N ASN A 98 -2.20 -18.15 8.21
CA ASN A 98 -3.57 -18.46 8.59
C ASN A 98 -4.56 -17.38 8.14
N ASP A 99 -4.14 -16.13 8.15
CA ASP A 99 -4.95 -14.96 7.75
C ASP A 99 -4.41 -14.22 6.53
N PHE A 100 -3.30 -14.70 5.94
CA PHE A 100 -2.62 -14.13 4.77
C PHE A 100 -2.15 -12.69 5.00
N THR A 101 -1.73 -12.38 6.23
CA THR A 101 -1.30 -11.05 6.63
C THR A 101 0.23 -10.96 6.70
N LEU A 102 0.79 -9.99 5.98
CA LEU A 102 2.18 -9.59 6.05
C LEU A 102 2.28 -8.29 6.85
N LEU A 103 3.01 -8.31 7.95
CA LEU A 103 3.35 -7.15 8.75
C LEU A 103 4.82 -6.79 8.50
N ALA A 104 5.05 -5.65 7.86
CA ALA A 104 6.38 -5.08 7.65
C ALA A 104 6.65 -3.99 8.69
N THR A 105 7.84 -4.02 9.30
CA THR A 105 8.24 -3.06 10.35
C THR A 105 9.66 -2.58 10.18
N GLY A 106 9.88 -1.30 10.51
CA GLY A 106 11.16 -0.60 10.45
C GLY A 106 11.59 -0.23 9.05
N ASN A 107 11.67 1.07 8.76
CA ASN A 107 12.08 1.62 7.45
C ASN A 107 11.33 0.98 6.27
N VAL A 108 10.01 0.91 6.37
CA VAL A 108 9.19 0.26 5.35
C VAL A 108 9.13 1.14 4.10
N GLU A 109 9.51 0.57 2.96
CA GLU A 109 9.32 1.13 1.62
C GLU A 109 8.44 0.16 0.83
N LEU A 110 7.26 0.63 0.41
CA LEU A 110 6.42 -0.06 -0.57
C LEU A 110 6.57 0.63 -1.91
N VAL A 111 6.80 -0.15 -2.96
CA VAL A 111 6.91 0.32 -4.35
C VAL A 111 5.86 -0.39 -5.18
N ASN A 112 5.04 0.38 -5.90
CA ASN A 112 4.23 -0.15 -7.00
C ASN A 112 5.13 -0.29 -8.22
N LEU A 113 5.30 -1.50 -8.73
CA LEU A 113 6.20 -1.80 -9.85
C LEU A 113 5.62 -1.40 -11.22
N GLU A 114 4.33 -1.05 -11.30
CA GLU A 114 3.71 -0.59 -12.54
C GLU A 114 4.06 0.87 -12.84
N ASP A 115 4.02 1.73 -11.81
CA ASP A 115 4.19 3.17 -11.97
C ASP A 115 5.33 3.76 -11.14
N ASN A 116 6.06 2.94 -10.37
CA ASN A 116 7.13 3.35 -9.46
C ASN A 116 6.70 4.31 -8.34
N SER A 117 5.41 4.46 -8.07
CA SER A 117 4.95 5.20 -6.90
C SER A 117 5.41 4.52 -5.61
N LYS A 118 5.66 5.32 -4.57
CA LYS A 118 6.28 4.84 -3.33
C LYS A 118 5.53 5.26 -2.09
N ILE A 119 5.55 4.38 -1.09
CA ILE A 119 5.04 4.68 0.25
C ILE A 119 6.16 4.38 1.25
N PHE A 120 6.42 5.33 2.15
CA PHE A 120 7.38 5.19 3.24
C PHE A 120 6.64 5.28 4.58
N THR A 121 6.91 4.35 5.48
CA THR A 121 6.31 4.31 6.82
C THR A 121 7.17 3.48 7.78
N GLU A 122 6.87 3.50 9.08
CA GLU A 122 7.50 2.61 10.06
C GLU A 122 6.81 1.26 10.20
N GLU A 123 5.54 1.18 9.81
CA GLU A 123 4.75 -0.05 9.91
C GLU A 123 3.72 -0.12 8.78
N LEU A 124 3.62 -1.29 8.17
CA LEU A 124 2.67 -1.54 7.10
C LEU A 124 2.12 -2.95 7.22
N ILE A 125 0.80 -3.09 7.13
CA ILE A 125 0.10 -4.35 7.06
C ILE A 125 -0.42 -4.54 5.64
N PHE A 126 -0.05 -5.64 5.01
CA PHE A 126 -0.62 -6.09 3.73
C PHE A 126 -1.41 -7.37 3.95
N ASN A 127 -2.72 -7.34 3.70
CA ASN A 127 -3.55 -8.54 3.69
C ASN A 127 -3.72 -9.04 2.26
N ASN A 128 -3.04 -10.13 1.94
CA ASN A 128 -3.00 -10.69 0.58
C ASN A 128 -4.35 -11.24 0.11
N LYS A 129 -5.18 -11.78 1.02
CA LYS A 129 -6.52 -12.30 0.72
C LYS A 129 -7.52 -11.18 0.43
N LEU A 130 -7.52 -10.14 1.25
CA LEU A 130 -8.42 -8.99 1.11
C LEU A 130 -7.91 -7.97 0.08
N LYS A 131 -6.62 -8.06 -0.31
CA LYS A 131 -5.93 -7.09 -1.18
C LYS A 131 -5.96 -5.68 -0.61
N LYS A 132 -5.63 -5.57 0.68
CA LYS A 132 -5.62 -4.29 1.42
C LYS A 132 -4.27 -3.99 2.02
N ILE A 133 -3.86 -2.74 1.91
CA ILE A 133 -2.68 -2.16 2.54
C ILE A 133 -3.14 -1.18 3.61
N ILE A 134 -2.61 -1.31 4.81
CA ILE A 134 -3.00 -0.51 5.96
C ILE A 134 -1.74 0.00 6.66
N SER A 135 -1.67 1.29 6.96
CA SER A 135 -0.75 1.82 7.95
C SER A 135 -1.50 2.59 9.02
N LYS A 136 -1.20 2.30 10.27
CA LYS A 136 -1.69 3.02 11.46
C LYS A 136 -0.66 4.05 11.94
N LYS A 137 0.46 4.18 11.24
CA LYS A 137 1.55 5.12 11.50
C LYS A 137 1.59 6.17 10.40
N LYS A 138 2.33 7.25 10.68
CA LYS A 138 2.61 8.27 9.66
C LYS A 138 3.21 7.64 8.41
N ALA A 139 2.71 8.07 7.27
CA ALA A 139 3.20 7.61 5.99
C ALA A 139 3.40 8.78 5.02
N LYS A 140 4.38 8.62 4.13
CA LYS A 140 4.66 9.53 3.02
C LYS A 140 4.43 8.77 1.72
N PHE A 141 3.67 9.36 0.83
CA PHE A 141 3.47 8.88 -0.52
C PHE A 141 4.23 9.80 -1.47
N LEU A 142 4.89 9.22 -2.43
CA LEU A 142 5.52 9.92 -3.54
C LEU A 142 4.94 9.34 -4.83
N ASP A 143 4.25 10.18 -5.60
CA ASP A 143 3.71 9.77 -6.89
C ASP A 143 4.71 10.01 -8.03
N THR A 144 4.32 9.60 -9.24
CA THR A 144 5.14 9.75 -10.47
C THR A 144 5.35 11.20 -10.88
N ASP A 145 4.50 12.11 -10.44
CA ASP A 145 4.56 13.54 -10.74
C ASP A 145 5.34 14.31 -9.65
N ASN A 146 6.00 13.59 -8.72
CA ASN A 146 6.70 14.12 -7.55
C ASN A 146 5.79 14.89 -6.56
N ASN A 147 4.49 14.64 -6.56
CA ASN A 147 3.63 15.15 -5.52
C ASN A 147 3.92 14.37 -4.23
N LEU A 148 4.08 15.11 -3.14
CA LEU A 148 4.31 14.56 -1.82
C LEU A 148 3.03 14.62 -0.99
N LEU A 149 2.59 13.46 -0.52
CA LEU A 149 1.42 13.32 0.31
C LEU A 149 1.81 12.72 1.66
N ASN A 150 1.52 13.43 2.73
CA ASN A 150 1.73 12.97 4.10
C ASN A 150 0.39 12.61 4.76
N THR A 151 0.39 11.57 5.57
CA THR A 151 -0.81 11.15 6.31
C THR A 151 -0.45 10.57 7.67
N GLU A 152 -1.39 10.64 8.62
CA GLU A 152 -1.25 9.98 9.93
C GLU A 152 -1.54 8.49 9.84
N LYS A 153 -2.51 8.10 9.00
CA LYS A 153 -2.88 6.70 8.75
C LYS A 153 -3.72 6.58 7.48
N PHE A 154 -3.65 5.40 6.86
CA PHE A 154 -4.42 5.13 5.64
C PHE A 154 -4.84 3.66 5.55
N THR A 155 -5.84 3.41 4.70
CA THR A 155 -6.20 2.08 4.19
C THR A 155 -6.35 2.19 2.69
N TYR A 156 -5.61 1.37 1.94
CA TYR A 156 -5.67 1.30 0.49
C TYR A 156 -6.20 -0.05 0.04
N ASP A 157 -7.23 -0.04 -0.76
CA ASP A 157 -7.84 -1.23 -1.36
C ASP A 157 -7.33 -1.37 -2.80
N LEU A 158 -6.48 -2.37 -3.05
CA LEU A 158 -5.87 -2.63 -4.35
C LEU A 158 -6.89 -3.01 -5.43
N LYS A 159 -8.02 -3.64 -5.04
CA LYS A 159 -9.06 -4.05 -5.99
C LYS A 159 -9.78 -2.84 -6.59
N THR A 160 -10.18 -1.92 -5.72
CA THR A 160 -10.92 -0.71 -6.11
C THR A 160 -10.03 0.45 -6.52
N GLY A 161 -8.76 0.44 -6.10
CA GLY A 161 -7.84 1.56 -6.25
C GLY A 161 -8.14 2.74 -5.33
N ILE A 162 -8.92 2.53 -4.26
CA ILE A 162 -9.35 3.62 -3.36
C ILE A 162 -8.52 3.59 -2.09
N ALA A 163 -7.85 4.70 -1.80
CA ALA A 163 -7.22 4.99 -0.52
C ALA A 163 -8.16 5.84 0.34
N LYS A 164 -8.45 5.36 1.56
CA LYS A 164 -9.07 6.14 2.63
C LYS A 164 -7.96 6.68 3.51
N ILE A 165 -7.91 7.99 3.67
CA ILE A 165 -6.80 8.71 4.30
C ILE A 165 -7.36 9.58 5.43
N ASP A 166 -6.78 9.42 6.62
CA ASP A 166 -7.06 10.30 7.75
C ASP A 166 -5.94 11.36 7.84
N THR A 167 -6.31 12.60 7.88
CA THR A 167 -5.38 13.76 7.90
C THR A 167 -4.38 13.71 6.75
N LEU A 168 -4.79 14.26 5.63
CA LEU A 168 -3.99 14.39 4.43
C LEU A 168 -3.33 15.76 4.38
N GLU A 169 -2.02 15.81 4.15
CA GLU A 169 -1.31 16.98 3.66
C GLU A 169 -0.70 16.65 2.30
N LEU A 170 -1.13 17.32 1.27
CA LEU A 170 -0.62 17.19 -0.08
C LEU A 170 0.15 18.46 -0.47
N PHE A 171 1.33 18.28 -1.02
CA PHE A 171 2.12 19.34 -1.65
C PHE A 171 2.24 18.99 -3.14
N ASP A 172 1.72 19.89 -3.98
CA ASP A 172 1.84 19.73 -5.42
C ASP A 172 3.20 20.27 -5.95
N SER A 173 3.46 20.06 -7.22
CA SER A 173 4.70 20.49 -7.88
C SER A 173 4.93 22.01 -7.84
N GLN A 174 3.88 22.81 -7.61
CA GLN A 174 3.94 24.26 -7.45
C GLN A 174 4.11 24.68 -5.98
N LYS A 175 4.30 23.72 -5.05
CA LYS A 175 4.39 23.91 -3.60
C LYS A 175 3.11 24.38 -2.94
N ASN A 176 1.96 24.33 -3.61
CA ASN A 176 0.69 24.57 -2.96
C ASN A 176 0.45 23.46 -1.91
N LYS A 177 -0.05 23.87 -0.75
CA LYS A 177 -0.36 22.96 0.35
C LYS A 177 -1.87 22.75 0.45
N TYR A 178 -2.30 21.49 0.44
CA TYR A 178 -3.68 21.09 0.67
C TYR A 178 -3.73 20.27 1.96
N SER A 179 -4.55 20.67 2.90
CA SER A 179 -4.74 19.96 4.17
C SER A 179 -6.20 19.53 4.30
N LEU A 180 -6.45 18.25 4.54
CA LEU A 180 -7.77 17.66 4.66
C LEU A 180 -7.83 16.75 5.89
N LYS A 181 -8.94 16.75 6.63
CA LYS A 181 -9.08 15.85 7.80
C LYS A 181 -9.46 14.43 7.42
N LYS A 182 -10.31 14.24 6.41
CA LYS A 182 -10.72 12.93 5.91
C LYS A 182 -10.83 13.01 4.40
N SER A 183 -10.21 12.07 3.73
CA SER A 183 -10.23 12.04 2.27
C SER A 183 -10.27 10.61 1.71
N PHE A 184 -10.75 10.52 0.47
CA PHE A 184 -10.70 9.34 -0.37
C PHE A 184 -9.99 9.74 -1.65
N LEU A 185 -8.95 9.01 -1.97
CA LEU A 185 -8.19 9.16 -3.21
C LEU A 185 -8.36 7.90 -4.06
N ASN A 186 -8.90 8.05 -5.25
CA ASN A 186 -8.80 6.99 -6.24
C ASN A 186 -7.46 7.13 -6.97
N VAL A 187 -6.54 6.22 -6.69
CA VAL A 187 -5.17 6.28 -7.23
C VAL A 187 -5.14 6.11 -8.75
N LYS A 188 -6.08 5.32 -9.31
CA LYS A 188 -6.16 5.06 -10.75
C LYS A 188 -6.67 6.25 -11.55
N THR A 189 -7.70 6.94 -11.05
CA THR A 189 -8.31 8.10 -11.72
C THR A 189 -7.76 9.44 -11.22
N LYS A 190 -6.92 9.42 -10.17
CA LYS A 190 -6.41 10.60 -9.46
C LYS A 190 -7.53 11.50 -8.89
N LYS A 191 -8.74 10.94 -8.70
CA LYS A 191 -9.87 11.65 -8.11
C LYS A 191 -9.74 11.71 -6.61
N LEU A 192 -9.72 12.92 -6.05
CA LEU A 192 -9.67 13.22 -4.61
C LEU A 192 -10.99 13.82 -4.15
N VAL A 193 -11.56 13.25 -3.09
CA VAL A 193 -12.72 13.80 -2.39
C VAL A 193 -12.37 13.91 -0.92
N GLY A 194 -12.65 15.04 -0.30
CA GLY A 194 -12.32 15.24 1.11
C GLY A 194 -13.15 16.31 1.79
N LYS A 195 -12.96 16.43 3.10
CA LYS A 195 -13.65 17.41 3.93
C LYS A 195 -12.72 18.14 4.91
N ASP A 196 -13.23 19.22 5.48
CA ASP A 196 -12.47 20.11 6.38
C ASP A 196 -11.16 20.56 5.71
N VAL A 197 -11.30 21.25 4.60
CA VAL A 197 -10.23 21.57 3.66
C VAL A 197 -9.61 22.92 3.99
N PHE A 198 -8.30 22.96 3.99
CA PHE A 198 -7.50 24.16 3.99
C PHE A 198 -6.50 24.10 2.85
N ILE A 199 -6.49 25.13 1.99
CA ILE A 199 -5.56 25.24 0.86
C ILE A 199 -4.75 26.51 1.04
N ASP A 200 -3.45 26.38 0.91
CA ASP A 200 -2.49 27.46 0.89
C ASP A 200 -1.82 27.47 -0.49
N LEU A 201 -2.20 28.45 -1.31
CA LEU A 201 -1.68 28.60 -2.67
C LEU A 201 -0.48 29.52 -2.63
N GLN A 202 0.66 29.02 -3.08
CA GLN A 202 1.89 29.80 -3.22
C GLN A 202 1.85 30.58 -4.53
N ASP A 203 1.74 31.91 -4.47
CA ASP A 203 1.92 32.75 -5.65
C ASP A 203 3.40 33.16 -5.77
N LEU A 204 4.07 32.61 -6.76
CA LEU A 204 5.49 32.89 -7.02
C LEU A 204 5.72 34.30 -7.60
N VAL A 205 4.67 35.01 -8.01
CA VAL A 205 4.76 36.32 -8.71
C VAL A 205 4.37 37.47 -7.83
N SER A 206 3.32 37.29 -7.02
CA SER A 206 2.88 38.33 -6.07
C SER A 206 3.22 37.86 -4.66
N GLU A 207 3.90 38.50 -3.85
CA GLU A 207 4.19 38.08 -2.45
C GLU A 207 2.94 37.78 -1.59
N ASN A 208 1.80 37.53 -2.22
CA ASN A 208 0.51 37.26 -1.59
C ASN A 208 0.21 35.76 -1.59
N ASP A 209 0.10 35.17 -0.42
CA ASP A 209 -0.34 33.79 -0.23
C ASP A 209 -1.87 33.76 -0.22
N PHE A 210 -2.46 33.06 -1.17
CA PHE A 210 -3.92 32.89 -1.20
C PHE A 210 -4.34 31.70 -0.36
N ARG A 211 -5.32 31.91 0.51
CA ARG A 211 -5.83 30.83 1.37
C ARG A 211 -7.29 30.56 1.10
N ILE A 212 -7.63 29.27 1.08
CA ILE A 212 -9.02 28.82 0.93
C ILE A 212 -9.35 27.87 2.07
N LYS A 213 -10.47 28.10 2.74
CA LYS A 213 -11.10 27.14 3.65
C LYS A 213 -12.38 26.66 3.03
N SER A 214 -12.65 25.35 3.12
CA SER A 214 -13.87 24.78 2.54
C SER A 214 -14.35 23.58 3.37
N LEU A 215 -15.66 23.34 3.40
CA LEU A 215 -16.21 22.15 4.05
C LEU A 215 -15.94 20.90 3.26
N GLY A 216 -15.86 20.96 1.94
CA GLY A 216 -15.61 19.83 1.08
C GLY A 216 -14.86 20.19 -0.19
N ILE A 217 -14.12 19.23 -0.71
CA ILE A 217 -13.40 19.31 -1.98
C ILE A 217 -13.67 18.08 -2.80
N GLU A 218 -13.80 18.28 -4.10
CA GLU A 218 -13.74 17.25 -5.14
C GLU A 218 -12.75 17.73 -6.19
N GLN A 219 -11.69 16.96 -6.40
CA GLN A 219 -10.69 17.22 -7.43
C GLN A 219 -10.64 16.05 -8.37
N GLU A 220 -10.74 16.33 -9.66
CA GLU A 220 -10.61 15.35 -10.74
C GLU A 220 -9.95 16.03 -11.94
N ASN A 221 -8.89 15.41 -12.45
CA ASN A 221 -8.04 16.01 -13.48
C ASN A 221 -7.56 17.42 -13.07
N ASN A 222 -7.78 18.41 -13.93
CA ASN A 222 -7.37 19.80 -13.72
C ASN A 222 -8.48 20.68 -13.11
N LYS A 223 -9.56 20.07 -12.64
CA LYS A 223 -10.70 20.78 -12.05
C LYS A 223 -10.86 20.45 -10.57
N THR A 224 -10.97 21.49 -9.76
CA THR A 224 -11.20 21.39 -8.32
C THR A 224 -12.50 22.13 -7.99
N ILE A 225 -13.43 21.45 -7.33
CA ILE A 225 -14.70 22.02 -6.85
C ILE A 225 -14.65 22.03 -5.33
N MET A 226 -14.89 23.19 -4.74
CA MET A 226 -14.91 23.40 -3.30
C MET A 226 -16.28 23.91 -2.86
N ASN A 227 -16.86 23.28 -1.85
CA ASN A 227 -18.19 23.61 -1.36
C ASN A 227 -18.12 24.40 -0.05
N LYS A 228 -18.97 25.43 0.07
CA LYS A 228 -19.01 26.36 1.20
C LYS A 228 -17.61 26.88 1.51
N ALA A 229 -17.04 27.55 0.54
CA ALA A 229 -15.67 28.00 0.57
C ALA A 229 -15.53 29.46 0.91
N VAL A 230 -14.46 29.79 1.64
CA VAL A 230 -14.02 31.15 1.94
C VAL A 230 -12.61 31.31 1.41
N PHE A 231 -12.42 32.30 0.58
CA PHE A 231 -11.17 32.72 -0.02
C PHE A 231 -10.68 34.04 0.59
N THR A 232 -9.38 34.16 0.84
CA THR A 232 -8.74 35.38 1.31
C THR A 232 -7.28 35.44 0.81
N PRO A 233 -6.80 36.64 0.39
CA PRO A 233 -5.40 36.84 -0.01
C PRO A 233 -4.50 37.22 1.18
N CYS A 234 -4.83 36.82 2.39
CA CYS A 234 -4.09 37.19 3.59
C CYS A 234 -3.06 36.19 4.02
N LYS A 235 -1.84 36.64 4.34
CA LYS A 235 -0.83 35.82 5.03
C LYS A 235 -1.29 35.45 6.44
N GLU A 236 -0.83 34.31 6.95
CA GLU A 236 -1.23 33.77 8.26
C GLU A 236 -0.83 34.71 9.42
N ASN A 237 0.27 35.45 9.25
CA ASN A 237 0.89 36.30 10.28
C ASN A 237 0.81 37.82 9.95
N GLY A 238 0.00 38.25 8.99
CA GLY A 238 -0.10 39.64 8.57
C GLY A 238 -1.36 40.34 9.07
N ASN A 239 -1.30 41.66 9.17
CA ASN A 239 -2.51 42.49 9.26
C ASN A 239 -3.30 42.33 7.96
N CYS A 240 -4.30 41.48 8.01
CA CYS A 240 -5.09 41.10 6.85
C CYS A 240 -5.94 42.24 6.35
N PRO A 241 -6.01 42.56 5.04
CA PRO A 241 -7.06 43.40 4.53
C PRO A 241 -8.41 42.78 4.91
N PRO A 242 -9.39 43.63 5.30
CA PRO A 242 -10.64 43.18 5.91
C PRO A 242 -11.61 42.55 4.90
N TRP A 243 -11.13 41.94 3.81
CA TRP A 243 -12.01 41.33 2.84
C TRP A 243 -11.76 39.85 2.66
N GLN A 244 -12.84 39.15 2.52
CA GLN A 244 -12.89 37.75 2.15
C GLN A 244 -14.05 37.53 1.18
N LEU A 245 -13.90 36.57 0.30
CA LEU A 245 -14.95 36.09 -0.59
C LEU A 245 -15.51 34.79 -0.05
N ALA A 246 -16.81 34.77 0.27
CA ALA A 246 -17.50 33.55 0.64
C ALA A 246 -18.43 33.13 -0.50
N ALA A 247 -18.41 31.84 -0.85
CA ALA A 247 -19.23 31.27 -1.90
C ALA A 247 -19.74 29.87 -1.52
N GLU A 248 -20.95 29.54 -1.99
CA GLU A 248 -21.49 28.18 -1.85
C GLU A 248 -20.64 27.17 -2.62
N THR A 249 -20.11 27.58 -3.77
CA THR A 249 -19.24 26.75 -4.60
C THR A 249 -18.17 27.61 -5.26
N ILE A 250 -16.91 27.18 -5.15
CA ILE A 250 -15.78 27.72 -5.91
C ILE A 250 -15.28 26.62 -6.83
N THR A 251 -15.09 26.94 -8.10
CA THR A 251 -14.50 26.04 -9.08
C THR A 251 -13.17 26.60 -9.56
N HIS A 252 -12.10 25.89 -9.33
CA HIS A 252 -10.78 26.18 -9.88
C HIS A 252 -10.52 25.29 -11.08
N ASP A 253 -10.29 25.90 -12.22
CA ASP A 253 -9.96 25.21 -13.48
C ASP A 253 -8.51 25.57 -13.85
N LYS A 254 -7.61 24.62 -13.68
CA LYS A 254 -6.17 24.83 -13.92
C LYS A 254 -5.85 25.09 -15.40
N ASP A 255 -6.63 24.50 -16.32
CA ASP A 255 -6.42 24.68 -17.77
C ASP A 255 -6.79 26.09 -18.21
N LYS A 256 -7.90 26.61 -17.66
CA LYS A 256 -8.36 27.97 -17.93
C LYS A 256 -7.72 29.04 -17.05
N LYS A 257 -6.96 28.62 -16.03
CA LYS A 257 -6.38 29.51 -15.00
C LYS A 257 -7.43 30.44 -14.39
N THR A 258 -8.63 29.91 -14.10
CA THR A 258 -9.77 30.65 -13.53
C THR A 258 -10.18 30.05 -12.19
N LEU A 259 -10.75 30.91 -11.37
CA LEU A 259 -11.37 30.59 -10.08
C LEU A 259 -12.84 30.94 -10.16
#